data_a4a6d6d7eb6703b1acef246446c1e6cb
#
_entry.id   a4a6d6d7eb6703b1acef246446c1e6cb
#
_cell.length_a   1.000
_cell.length_b   1.000
_cell.length_c   1.000
_cell.angle_alpha   90.00
_cell.angle_beta   90.00
_cell.angle_gamma   90.00
#
_symmetry.space_group_name_H-M   'P 1'
#
loop_
_entity.id
_entity.type
_entity.pdbx_description
1 polymer ?
#
loop_
_entity_poly.entity_id
_entity_poly.type
_entity_poly.pdbx_seq_one_letter_code
_entity_poly.pdbx_strand_id
1 'polypeptide(L)'
;MQDPAAAPAQQAGGAPARIANPHLPIIGIVPSAELEENRLVLRNPYIDAITSCGGAPVILPLTADKRVYESLFPLMDGFLLTGGADISPERYYSTEHNPKKDTPTPLREELECLILSYAYKFDVPTLGICRGMQMMNVFFGGTLYQDLYDQFPLHDDDEPEQPIQHWQQDDWSNPSHFVRLIRDSKLGEMLDMERLATNSMHHQGVKELSPLLKPAAYGPDGLVEAVEMPNRTFMMGVQWHPEYFARKNMKCIFTALVNEAAAARRSGRVTMDPLRLVRDDGSNRWNVCRYRRNV
;
A
#
# COMPACT_ATOMS: atom_id res chain seq x y z
N MET A 1 69.30 47.54 -2.33
CA MET A 1 68.24 47.03 -1.48
C MET A 1 67.05 46.78 -2.38
N GLN A 2 66.82 45.50 -2.71
CA GLN A 2 65.70 45.08 -3.52
C GLN A 2 64.64 44.43 -2.63
N ASP A 3 63.44 44.93 -2.77
CA ASP A 3 62.28 44.43 -1.99
C ASP A 3 61.82 43.08 -2.53
N PRO A 4 61.48 42.07 -1.70
CA PRO A 4 61.07 40.77 -2.19
C PRO A 4 59.58 40.80 -2.57
N ALA A 5 59.29 40.31 -3.78
CA ALA A 5 57.96 40.16 -4.37
C ALA A 5 57.02 39.29 -3.53
N ALA A 6 55.81 39.79 -3.30
CA ALA A 6 54.71 39.07 -2.67
C ALA A 6 54.24 37.91 -3.56
N ALA A 7 54.11 36.71 -2.96
CA ALA A 7 53.54 35.52 -3.62
C ALA A 7 52.03 35.69 -3.79
N PRO A 8 51.43 35.15 -4.89
CA PRO A 8 49.98 35.23 -5.09
C PRO A 8 49.22 34.28 -4.16
N ALA A 9 48.14 34.78 -3.55
CA ALA A 9 47.24 34.02 -2.70
C ALA A 9 46.55 32.90 -3.50
N GLN A 10 46.72 31.67 -3.06
CA GLN A 10 45.98 30.52 -3.57
C GLN A 10 44.47 30.69 -3.31
N GLN A 11 43.71 30.80 -4.38
CA GLN A 11 42.23 30.71 -4.31
C GLN A 11 41.84 29.34 -3.79
N ALA A 12 41.16 29.31 -2.65
CA ALA A 12 40.55 28.13 -2.11
C ALA A 12 39.50 27.60 -3.11
N GLY A 13 39.81 26.44 -3.72
CA GLY A 13 38.89 25.75 -4.60
C GLY A 13 37.58 25.41 -3.86
N GLY A 14 36.52 26.08 -4.23
CA GLY A 14 35.18 25.73 -3.77
C GLY A 14 34.89 24.27 -4.15
N ALA A 15 34.44 23.47 -3.19
CA ALA A 15 33.97 22.11 -3.45
C ALA A 15 32.94 22.15 -4.59
N PRO A 16 33.02 21.23 -5.58
CA PRO A 16 32.05 21.20 -6.66
C PRO A 16 30.65 21.08 -6.06
N ALA A 17 29.77 21.99 -6.46
CA ALA A 17 28.35 21.92 -6.11
C ALA A 17 27.87 20.51 -6.48
N ARG A 18 27.38 19.74 -5.48
CA ARG A 18 26.73 18.46 -5.73
C ARG A 18 25.61 18.74 -6.73
N ILE A 19 25.78 18.22 -7.95
CA ILE A 19 24.70 18.19 -8.93
C ILE A 19 23.58 17.45 -8.24
N ALA A 20 22.53 18.15 -7.88
CA ALA A 20 21.31 17.56 -7.37
C ALA A 20 20.69 16.76 -8.53
N ASN A 21 21.14 15.53 -8.71
CA ASN A 21 20.47 14.58 -9.57
C ASN A 21 19.14 14.28 -8.84
N PRO A 22 17.99 14.69 -9.40
CA PRO A 22 16.70 14.43 -8.75
C PRO A 22 16.45 12.94 -8.83
N HIS A 23 16.93 12.20 -7.82
CA HIS A 23 16.60 10.78 -7.71
C HIS A 23 15.10 10.63 -7.63
N LEU A 24 14.53 9.74 -8.45
CA LEU A 24 13.13 9.37 -8.38
C LEU A 24 12.82 8.82 -6.99
N PRO A 25 11.62 9.09 -6.43
CA PRO A 25 11.22 8.47 -5.17
C PRO A 25 11.15 6.95 -5.33
N ILE A 26 11.70 6.24 -4.35
CA ILE A 26 11.81 4.78 -4.36
C ILE A 26 10.56 4.18 -3.73
N ILE A 27 9.82 3.38 -4.49
CA ILE A 27 8.59 2.73 -4.05
C ILE A 27 8.84 1.24 -3.86
N GLY A 28 8.81 0.77 -2.62
CA GLY A 28 8.89 -0.64 -2.29
C GLY A 28 7.59 -1.35 -2.65
N ILE A 29 7.65 -2.36 -3.53
CA ILE A 29 6.49 -3.14 -3.98
C ILE A 29 6.54 -4.52 -3.36
N VAL A 30 5.43 -4.93 -2.73
CA VAL A 30 5.27 -6.28 -2.19
C VAL A 30 4.84 -7.22 -3.32
N PRO A 31 5.63 -8.25 -3.66
CA PRO A 31 5.26 -9.24 -4.66
C PRO A 31 4.29 -10.28 -4.11
N SER A 32 3.66 -11.04 -5.01
CA SER A 32 3.06 -12.35 -4.69
C SER A 32 4.11 -13.45 -4.69
N ALA A 33 3.76 -14.63 -4.18
CA ALA A 33 4.57 -15.84 -4.27
C ALA A 33 3.74 -16.99 -4.84
N GLU A 34 4.35 -17.75 -5.72
CA GLU A 34 3.87 -19.06 -6.13
C GLU A 34 4.66 -20.11 -5.34
N LEU A 35 4.03 -20.63 -4.28
CA LEU A 35 4.71 -21.49 -3.30
C LEU A 35 5.17 -22.82 -3.90
N GLU A 36 4.38 -23.43 -4.77
CA GLU A 36 4.71 -24.69 -5.43
C GLU A 36 5.95 -24.57 -6.32
N GLU A 37 6.13 -23.44 -6.97
CA GLU A 37 7.26 -23.16 -7.85
C GLU A 37 8.41 -22.41 -7.15
N ASN A 38 8.26 -22.13 -5.86
CA ASN A 38 9.23 -21.36 -5.04
C ASN A 38 9.72 -20.09 -5.75
N ARG A 39 8.79 -19.31 -6.32
CA ARG A 39 9.11 -18.08 -7.05
C ARG A 39 8.27 -16.89 -6.58
N LEU A 40 8.85 -15.69 -6.72
CA LEU A 40 8.14 -14.43 -6.55
C LEU A 40 7.53 -14.02 -7.89
N VAL A 41 6.30 -13.49 -7.83
CA VAL A 41 5.55 -13.04 -9.00
C VAL A 41 5.06 -11.62 -8.77
N LEU A 42 5.30 -10.77 -9.75
CA LEU A 42 4.73 -9.42 -9.79
C LEU A 42 4.24 -9.14 -11.20
N ARG A 43 2.98 -8.71 -11.33
CA ARG A 43 2.42 -8.32 -12.62
C ARG A 43 2.98 -6.97 -13.07
N ASN A 44 3.39 -6.87 -14.33
CA ASN A 44 3.99 -5.65 -14.90
C ASN A 44 3.14 -4.38 -14.74
N PRO A 45 1.78 -4.39 -14.81
CA PRO A 45 0.98 -3.18 -14.58
C PRO A 45 1.31 -2.40 -13.30
N TYR A 46 1.71 -3.06 -12.20
CA TYR A 46 2.15 -2.37 -10.99
C TYR A 46 3.45 -1.58 -11.20
N ILE A 47 4.41 -2.20 -11.91
CA ILE A 47 5.68 -1.55 -12.26
C ILE A 47 5.44 -0.36 -13.18
N ASP A 48 4.62 -0.57 -14.24
CA ASP A 48 4.29 0.45 -15.23
C ASP A 48 3.54 1.63 -14.60
N ALA A 49 2.63 1.37 -13.65
CA ALA A 49 1.90 2.40 -12.95
C ALA A 49 2.84 3.32 -12.16
N ILE A 50 3.79 2.76 -11.40
CA ILE A 50 4.78 3.55 -10.63
C ILE A 50 5.74 4.29 -11.56
N THR A 51 6.31 3.63 -12.55
CA THR A 51 7.30 4.24 -13.46
C THR A 51 6.69 5.35 -14.30
N SER A 52 5.45 5.17 -14.80
CA SER A 52 4.74 6.19 -15.57
C SER A 52 4.41 7.46 -14.76
N CYS A 53 4.43 7.37 -13.44
CA CYS A 53 4.25 8.49 -12.51
C CYS A 53 5.57 9.09 -12.00
N GLY A 54 6.71 8.60 -12.48
CA GLY A 54 8.04 9.12 -12.09
C GLY A 54 8.56 8.54 -10.77
N GLY A 55 8.07 7.38 -10.35
CA GLY A 55 8.62 6.61 -9.23
C GLY A 55 9.63 5.55 -9.70
N ALA A 56 10.52 5.13 -8.81
CA ALA A 56 11.46 4.03 -9.00
C ALA A 56 10.94 2.79 -8.22
N PRO A 57 10.34 1.78 -8.91
CA PRO A 57 9.83 0.60 -8.25
C PRO A 57 10.96 -0.34 -7.81
N VAL A 58 10.89 -0.84 -6.57
CA VAL A 58 11.80 -1.85 -6.02
C VAL A 58 10.97 -3.02 -5.49
N ILE A 59 11.17 -4.19 -6.05
CA ILE A 59 10.49 -5.41 -5.58
C ILE A 59 11.16 -5.87 -4.29
N LEU A 60 10.38 -5.98 -3.21
CA LEU A 60 10.87 -6.41 -1.90
C LEU A 60 10.96 -7.94 -1.85
N PRO A 61 12.04 -8.51 -1.30
CA PRO A 61 12.15 -9.96 -1.14
C PRO A 61 11.16 -10.47 -0.07
N LEU A 62 10.70 -11.73 -0.20
CA LEU A 62 10.00 -12.44 0.86
C LEU A 62 11.01 -13.31 1.62
N THR A 63 11.34 -12.94 2.85
CA THR A 63 12.34 -13.62 3.68
C THR A 63 11.94 -13.61 5.15
N ALA A 64 12.34 -14.63 5.89
CA ALA A 64 12.19 -14.68 7.34
C ALA A 64 13.24 -13.82 8.10
N ASP A 65 14.31 -13.42 7.42
CA ASP A 65 15.36 -12.59 8.01
C ASP A 65 14.95 -11.11 8.04
N LYS A 66 14.46 -10.64 9.18
CA LYS A 66 13.96 -9.26 9.37
C LYS A 66 15.06 -8.20 9.20
N ARG A 67 16.36 -8.55 9.35
CA ARG A 67 17.48 -7.63 9.14
C ARG A 67 17.53 -7.12 7.69
N VAL A 68 17.03 -7.92 6.76
CA VAL A 68 16.90 -7.50 5.35
C VAL A 68 15.96 -6.29 5.26
N TYR A 69 14.81 -6.33 5.96
CA TYR A 69 13.84 -5.23 5.95
C TYR A 69 14.33 -4.01 6.73
N GLU A 70 15.05 -4.21 7.84
CA GLU A 70 15.72 -3.13 8.57
C GLU A 70 16.70 -2.36 7.68
N SER A 71 17.34 -3.06 6.73
CA SER A 71 18.26 -2.44 5.77
C SER A 71 17.55 -1.77 4.60
N LEU A 72 16.41 -2.31 4.14
CA LEU A 72 15.70 -1.83 2.95
C LEU A 72 14.72 -0.69 3.25
N PHE A 73 13.95 -0.76 4.34
CA PHE A 73 12.87 0.21 4.61
C PHE A 73 13.34 1.66 4.68
N PRO A 74 14.51 1.99 5.26
CA PRO A 74 15.02 3.35 5.26
C PRO A 74 15.38 3.91 3.88
N LEU A 75 15.48 3.04 2.87
CA LEU A 75 15.73 3.43 1.48
C LEU A 75 14.44 3.69 0.71
N MET A 76 13.28 3.25 1.23
CA MET A 76 11.99 3.39 0.57
C MET A 76 11.34 4.72 0.93
N ASP A 77 10.88 5.45 -0.06
CA ASP A 77 10.15 6.71 0.10
C ASP A 77 8.63 6.48 0.17
N GLY A 78 8.16 5.31 -0.26
CA GLY A 78 6.77 4.88 -0.20
C GLY A 78 6.64 3.37 -0.40
N PHE A 79 5.44 2.83 -0.17
CA PHE A 79 5.14 1.41 -0.34
C PHE A 79 3.89 1.17 -1.17
N LEU A 80 3.90 0.07 -1.94
CA LEU A 80 2.76 -0.47 -2.66
C LEU A 80 2.53 -1.93 -2.24
N LEU A 81 1.40 -2.18 -1.56
CA LEU A 81 0.93 -3.51 -1.23
C LEU A 81 0.01 -3.97 -2.37
N THR A 82 0.40 -5.01 -3.09
CA THR A 82 -0.30 -5.48 -4.29
C THR A 82 -1.45 -6.44 -3.98
N GLY A 83 -2.28 -6.73 -4.97
CA GLY A 83 -3.24 -7.83 -4.95
C GLY A 83 -2.55 -9.20 -4.82
N GLY A 84 -3.33 -10.28 -4.70
CA GLY A 84 -2.82 -11.66 -4.60
C GLY A 84 -3.70 -12.58 -3.77
N ALA A 85 -3.16 -13.74 -3.39
CA ALA A 85 -3.85 -14.79 -2.64
C ALA A 85 -4.38 -14.30 -1.27
N ASP A 86 -5.30 -15.05 -0.71
CA ASP A 86 -6.05 -14.73 0.50
C ASP A 86 -5.18 -14.43 1.72
N ILE A 87 -5.75 -13.68 2.67
CA ILE A 87 -5.14 -13.46 3.97
C ILE A 87 -5.56 -14.60 4.92
N SER A 88 -4.60 -15.09 5.71
CA SER A 88 -4.85 -16.13 6.71
C SER A 88 -5.98 -15.71 7.66
N PRO A 89 -7.04 -16.53 7.84
CA PRO A 89 -8.15 -16.22 8.75
C PRO A 89 -7.71 -15.95 10.18
N GLU A 90 -6.62 -16.58 10.62
CA GLU A 90 -6.02 -16.38 11.93
C GLU A 90 -5.56 -14.93 12.17
N ARG A 91 -5.28 -14.18 11.09
CA ARG A 91 -4.89 -12.76 11.18
C ARG A 91 -6.03 -11.86 11.66
N TYR A 92 -7.28 -12.25 11.40
CA TYR A 92 -8.48 -11.52 11.85
C TYR A 92 -9.37 -12.34 12.80
N TYR A 93 -8.72 -13.31 13.50
CA TYR A 93 -9.34 -14.11 14.56
C TYR A 93 -10.54 -14.95 14.11
N SER A 94 -10.62 -15.30 12.84
CA SER A 94 -11.63 -16.25 12.38
C SER A 94 -11.16 -17.68 12.65
N THR A 95 -12.05 -18.45 13.24
CA THR A 95 -11.88 -19.92 13.42
C THR A 95 -12.49 -20.69 12.27
N GLU A 96 -13.24 -20.01 11.42
CA GLU A 96 -13.83 -20.62 10.22
C GLU A 96 -12.78 -20.63 9.10
N HIS A 97 -12.73 -21.73 8.38
CA HIS A 97 -11.88 -21.88 7.21
C HIS A 97 -12.75 -22.17 6.00
N ASN A 98 -12.80 -21.23 5.05
CA ASN A 98 -13.47 -21.49 3.78
C ASN A 98 -12.56 -22.38 2.90
N PRO A 99 -13.02 -23.56 2.44
CA PRO A 99 -12.23 -24.45 1.60
C PRO A 99 -11.96 -23.91 0.19
N LYS A 100 -12.68 -22.87 -0.24
CA LYS A 100 -12.51 -22.25 -1.57
C LYS A 100 -11.40 -21.20 -1.62
N LYS A 101 -10.73 -20.91 -0.49
CA LYS A 101 -9.71 -19.88 -0.42
C LYS A 101 -8.41 -20.28 -1.06
N ASP A 102 -7.69 -19.28 -1.56
CA ASP A 102 -6.30 -19.42 -2.00
C ASP A 102 -5.37 -19.72 -0.82
N THR A 103 -4.25 -20.39 -1.11
CA THR A 103 -3.25 -20.69 -0.07
C THR A 103 -2.57 -19.40 0.40
N PRO A 104 -2.69 -19.04 1.68
CA PRO A 104 -2.03 -17.86 2.23
C PRO A 104 -0.50 -17.96 2.13
N THR A 105 0.15 -16.80 2.05
CA THR A 105 1.61 -16.71 2.00
C THR A 105 2.15 -16.06 3.28
N PRO A 106 2.54 -16.85 4.32
CA PRO A 106 2.91 -16.31 5.64
C PRO A 106 4.05 -15.29 5.60
N LEU A 107 5.09 -15.52 4.77
CA LEU A 107 6.20 -14.57 4.64
C LEU A 107 5.76 -13.23 4.05
N ARG A 108 4.81 -13.25 3.12
CA ARG A 108 4.23 -12.02 2.57
C ARG A 108 3.42 -11.26 3.62
N GLU A 109 2.60 -11.97 4.39
CA GLU A 109 1.83 -11.36 5.47
C GLU A 109 2.72 -10.73 6.53
N GLU A 110 3.83 -11.38 6.91
CA GLU A 110 4.82 -10.80 7.82
C GLU A 110 5.44 -9.53 7.24
N LEU A 111 5.87 -9.54 5.98
CA LEU A 111 6.40 -8.35 5.32
C LEU A 111 5.39 -7.21 5.31
N GLU A 112 4.14 -7.47 4.96
CA GLU A 112 3.09 -6.44 4.91
C GLU A 112 2.79 -5.88 6.30
N CYS A 113 2.77 -6.70 7.35
CA CYS A 113 2.65 -6.25 8.73
C CYS A 113 3.82 -5.34 9.14
N LEU A 114 5.05 -5.69 8.77
CA LEU A 114 6.23 -4.87 9.05
C LEU A 114 6.16 -3.53 8.31
N ILE A 115 5.78 -3.55 7.03
CA ILE A 115 5.58 -2.32 6.23
C ILE A 115 4.52 -1.42 6.87
N LEU A 116 3.34 -1.97 7.21
CA LEU A 116 2.25 -1.18 7.78
C LEU A 116 2.63 -0.59 9.15
N SER A 117 3.34 -1.35 9.98
CA SER A 117 3.89 -0.83 11.23
C SER A 117 4.86 0.31 11.01
N TYR A 118 5.82 0.13 10.10
CA TYR A 118 6.82 1.13 9.75
C TYR A 118 6.16 2.38 9.14
N ALA A 119 5.31 2.19 8.16
CA ALA A 119 4.63 3.26 7.46
C ALA A 119 3.70 4.06 8.40
N TYR A 120 2.99 3.38 9.30
CA TYR A 120 2.17 4.05 10.30
C TYR A 120 3.02 4.88 11.27
N LYS A 121 4.13 4.32 11.75
CA LYS A 121 5.02 4.99 12.73
C LYS A 121 5.68 6.24 12.13
N PHE A 122 6.14 6.18 10.89
CA PHE A 122 6.95 7.21 10.26
C PHE A 122 6.22 8.04 9.21
N ASP A 123 4.91 7.84 9.07
CA ASP A 123 4.06 8.51 8.07
C ASP A 123 4.60 8.34 6.63
N VAL A 124 5.02 7.10 6.29
CA VAL A 124 5.51 6.76 4.96
C VAL A 124 4.33 6.52 4.03
N PRO A 125 4.23 7.20 2.89
CA PRO A 125 3.16 7.03 1.93
C PRO A 125 2.98 5.56 1.52
N THR A 126 1.74 5.05 1.64
CA THR A 126 1.45 3.64 1.39
C THR A 126 0.11 3.48 0.69
N LEU A 127 0.12 2.73 -0.42
CA LEU A 127 -1.07 2.34 -1.17
C LEU A 127 -1.29 0.83 -1.06
N GLY A 128 -2.50 0.41 -0.69
CA GLY A 128 -2.94 -0.99 -0.76
C GLY A 128 -3.90 -1.21 -1.92
N ILE A 129 -3.68 -2.26 -2.72
CA ILE A 129 -4.54 -2.62 -3.85
C ILE A 129 -5.12 -4.00 -3.59
N CYS A 130 -6.45 -4.14 -3.68
CA CYS A 130 -7.21 -5.37 -3.51
C CYS A 130 -6.83 -6.05 -2.17
N ARG A 131 -6.10 -7.14 -2.20
CA ARG A 131 -5.58 -7.79 -0.99
C ARG A 131 -4.76 -6.84 -0.10
N GLY A 132 -4.01 -5.90 -0.69
CA GLY A 132 -3.26 -4.90 0.07
C GLY A 132 -4.16 -3.98 0.91
N MET A 133 -5.34 -3.59 0.40
CA MET A 133 -6.36 -2.87 1.17
C MET A 133 -6.92 -3.76 2.30
N GLN A 134 -7.24 -5.00 1.98
CA GLN A 134 -7.75 -5.97 2.97
C GLN A 134 -6.72 -6.17 4.10
N MET A 135 -5.43 -6.27 3.76
CA MET A 135 -4.36 -6.39 4.75
C MET A 135 -4.22 -5.14 5.62
N MET A 136 -4.42 -3.94 5.08
CA MET A 136 -4.52 -2.72 5.89
C MET A 136 -5.67 -2.81 6.90
N ASN A 137 -6.85 -3.22 6.45
CA ASN A 137 -8.00 -3.37 7.34
C ASN A 137 -7.72 -4.36 8.47
N VAL A 138 -7.21 -5.53 8.16
CA VAL A 138 -6.87 -6.59 9.12
C VAL A 138 -5.79 -6.13 10.09
N PHE A 139 -4.72 -5.53 9.59
CA PHE A 139 -3.60 -5.06 10.41
C PHE A 139 -4.05 -4.04 11.46
N PHE A 140 -4.94 -3.13 11.09
CA PHE A 140 -5.47 -2.12 11.99
C PHE A 140 -6.70 -2.58 12.81
N GLY A 141 -7.03 -3.88 12.76
CA GLY A 141 -8.00 -4.52 13.65
C GLY A 141 -9.39 -4.74 13.09
N GLY A 142 -9.58 -4.60 11.78
CA GLY A 142 -10.80 -5.00 11.07
C GLY A 142 -10.82 -6.49 10.75
N THR A 143 -11.92 -6.95 10.13
CA THR A 143 -12.16 -8.33 9.72
C THR A 143 -12.56 -8.41 8.26
N LEU A 144 -12.58 -9.63 7.69
CA LEU A 144 -12.94 -9.89 6.30
C LEU A 144 -14.09 -10.92 6.21
N TYR A 145 -14.92 -10.77 5.19
CA TYR A 145 -15.63 -11.90 4.60
C TYR A 145 -14.63 -12.79 3.88
N GLN A 146 -14.65 -14.09 4.19
CA GLN A 146 -13.75 -15.06 3.53
C GLN A 146 -14.23 -15.40 2.12
N ASP A 147 -15.53 -15.29 1.88
CA ASP A 147 -16.16 -15.42 0.58
C ASP A 147 -17.43 -14.57 0.56
N LEU A 148 -17.48 -13.58 -0.33
CA LEU A 148 -18.61 -12.66 -0.46
C LEU A 148 -19.88 -13.39 -0.91
N TYR A 149 -19.73 -14.38 -1.78
CA TYR A 149 -20.88 -15.12 -2.30
C TYR A 149 -21.57 -15.99 -1.25
N ASP A 150 -20.81 -16.45 -0.24
CA ASP A 150 -21.33 -17.31 0.83
C ASP A 150 -21.73 -16.50 2.07
N GLN A 151 -21.12 -15.34 2.33
CA GLN A 151 -21.18 -14.67 3.64
C GLN A 151 -21.71 -13.24 3.61
N PHE A 152 -21.65 -12.56 2.46
CA PHE A 152 -22.11 -11.18 2.38
C PHE A 152 -23.65 -11.13 2.30
N PRO A 153 -24.34 -10.43 3.22
CA PRO A 153 -25.78 -10.38 3.19
C PRO A 153 -26.25 -9.58 1.97
N LEU A 154 -27.01 -10.23 1.10
CA LEU A 154 -27.83 -9.51 0.13
C LEU A 154 -28.91 -8.78 0.93
N HIS A 155 -29.00 -7.46 0.84
CA HIS A 155 -30.08 -6.70 1.46
C HIS A 155 -31.36 -6.99 0.71
N ASP A 156 -32.38 -7.53 1.41
CA ASP A 156 -33.70 -7.90 0.86
C ASP A 156 -34.46 -6.72 0.24
N ASP A 157 -34.12 -5.47 0.62
CA ASP A 157 -34.78 -4.24 0.17
C ASP A 157 -34.15 -3.58 -1.08
N ASP A 158 -32.92 -3.95 -1.41
CA ASP A 158 -32.19 -3.44 -2.56
C ASP A 158 -31.76 -4.63 -3.46
N GLU A 159 -32.73 -5.33 -4.07
CA GLU A 159 -32.37 -6.23 -5.16
C GLU A 159 -31.76 -5.35 -6.28
N PRO A 160 -30.44 -5.35 -6.48
CA PRO A 160 -29.92 -4.79 -7.70
C PRO A 160 -30.54 -5.57 -8.85
N GLU A 161 -31.03 -4.93 -9.87
CA GLU A 161 -31.62 -5.58 -11.07
C GLU A 161 -30.73 -6.74 -11.59
N GLN A 162 -29.46 -6.77 -11.18
CA GLN A 162 -28.52 -7.89 -11.33
C GLN A 162 -27.55 -7.94 -10.14
N PRO A 163 -27.19 -9.15 -9.64
CA PRO A 163 -26.18 -9.31 -8.59
C PRO A 163 -24.85 -8.73 -9.07
N ILE A 164 -24.17 -7.98 -8.16
CA ILE A 164 -22.87 -7.40 -8.47
C ILE A 164 -21.85 -8.51 -8.55
N GLN A 165 -21.13 -8.55 -9.66
CA GLN A 165 -20.06 -9.51 -9.87
C GLN A 165 -18.73 -8.94 -9.38
N HIS A 166 -18.27 -9.38 -8.20
CA HIS A 166 -16.97 -9.01 -7.64
C HIS A 166 -15.80 -9.79 -8.24
N TRP A 167 -16.09 -10.89 -8.93
CA TRP A 167 -15.09 -11.69 -9.67
C TRP A 167 -15.38 -11.69 -11.16
N GLN A 168 -14.78 -10.73 -11.87
CA GLN A 168 -14.90 -10.66 -13.33
C GLN A 168 -13.94 -11.64 -13.99
N GLN A 169 -14.44 -12.36 -14.98
CA GLN A 169 -13.68 -13.37 -15.74
C GLN A 169 -13.03 -12.80 -17.01
N ASP A 170 -13.51 -11.63 -17.43
CA ASP A 170 -13.10 -11.00 -18.68
C ASP A 170 -11.82 -10.15 -18.54
N ASP A 171 -11.55 -9.35 -19.55
CA ASP A 171 -10.45 -8.40 -19.60
C ASP A 171 -10.52 -7.39 -18.43
N TRP A 172 -9.54 -7.44 -17.56
CA TRP A 172 -9.44 -6.59 -16.36
C TRP A 172 -9.22 -5.11 -16.66
N SER A 173 -9.00 -4.75 -17.92
CA SER A 173 -8.98 -3.36 -18.37
C SER A 173 -10.38 -2.78 -18.62
N ASN A 174 -11.43 -3.59 -18.48
CA ASN A 174 -12.82 -3.18 -18.56
C ASN A 174 -13.42 -3.01 -17.17
N PRO A 175 -14.30 -2.01 -16.96
CA PRO A 175 -15.00 -1.86 -15.69
C PRO A 175 -16.07 -2.95 -15.51
N SER A 176 -16.24 -3.41 -14.27
CA SER A 176 -17.27 -4.37 -13.86
C SER A 176 -18.51 -3.65 -13.29
N HIS A 177 -18.27 -2.70 -12.37
CA HIS A 177 -19.33 -1.94 -11.70
C HIS A 177 -18.88 -0.51 -11.37
N PHE A 178 -19.77 0.27 -10.76
CA PHE A 178 -19.45 1.61 -10.26
C PHE A 178 -19.34 1.59 -8.74
N VAL A 179 -18.33 2.25 -8.22
CA VAL A 179 -18.25 2.58 -6.80
C VAL A 179 -18.71 4.02 -6.56
N ARG A 180 -19.36 4.27 -5.42
CA ARG A 180 -19.71 5.61 -4.93
C ARG A 180 -18.59 6.13 -4.05
N LEU A 181 -17.96 7.23 -4.46
CA LEU A 181 -16.88 7.88 -3.70
C LEU A 181 -17.44 8.73 -2.56
N ILE A 182 -16.73 8.75 -1.45
CA ILE A 182 -17.00 9.67 -0.33
C ILE A 182 -16.34 11.00 -0.64
N ARG A 183 -17.13 12.05 -0.82
CA ARG A 183 -16.68 13.36 -1.29
C ARG A 183 -15.58 13.96 -0.39
N ASP A 184 -15.74 13.85 0.93
CA ASP A 184 -14.83 14.42 1.94
C ASP A 184 -13.67 13.47 2.29
N SER A 185 -13.44 12.44 1.48
CA SER A 185 -12.25 11.58 1.58
C SER A 185 -11.13 12.10 0.69
N LYS A 186 -9.87 11.79 1.01
CA LYS A 186 -8.71 12.11 0.16
C LYS A 186 -8.86 11.54 -1.24
N LEU A 187 -9.42 10.32 -1.34
CA LEU A 187 -9.69 9.69 -2.62
C LEU A 187 -10.76 10.45 -3.41
N GLY A 188 -11.86 10.87 -2.74
CA GLY A 188 -12.94 11.65 -3.35
C GLY A 188 -12.47 13.01 -3.85
N GLU A 189 -11.68 13.72 -3.04
CA GLU A 189 -11.05 14.99 -3.41
C GLU A 189 -10.09 14.83 -4.60
N MET A 190 -9.29 13.75 -4.61
CA MET A 190 -8.32 13.47 -5.67
C MET A 190 -8.98 13.17 -7.01
N LEU A 191 -10.09 12.44 -7.01
CA LEU A 191 -10.79 12.02 -8.23
C LEU A 191 -11.82 13.06 -8.70
N ASP A 192 -12.30 13.92 -7.79
CA ASP A 192 -13.31 14.97 -8.04
C ASP A 192 -14.54 14.45 -8.81
N MET A 193 -15.05 13.31 -8.38
CA MET A 193 -16.25 12.68 -8.96
C MET A 193 -17.05 11.95 -7.90
N GLU A 194 -18.34 11.73 -8.16
CA GLU A 194 -19.22 11.01 -7.24
C GLU A 194 -19.17 9.48 -7.45
N ARG A 195 -19.03 9.07 -8.70
CA ARG A 195 -19.04 7.64 -9.09
C ARG A 195 -17.86 7.35 -10.00
N LEU A 196 -17.21 6.21 -9.74
CA LEU A 196 -16.07 5.72 -10.51
C LEU A 196 -16.37 4.32 -11.04
N ALA A 197 -16.19 4.10 -12.34
CA ALA A 197 -16.25 2.77 -12.92
C ALA A 197 -14.96 1.99 -12.61
N THR A 198 -15.07 0.82 -11.98
CA THR A 198 -13.96 -0.01 -11.49
C THR A 198 -14.03 -1.42 -12.05
N ASN A 199 -12.89 -2.07 -12.20
CA ASN A 199 -12.80 -3.52 -12.36
C ASN A 199 -12.94 -4.22 -11.00
N SER A 200 -13.18 -5.53 -11.00
CA SER A 200 -13.35 -6.27 -9.77
C SER A 200 -12.88 -7.72 -9.92
N MET A 201 -11.94 -8.13 -9.06
CA MET A 201 -11.34 -9.48 -9.10
C MET A 201 -11.03 -9.93 -7.68
N HIS A 202 -12.08 -10.01 -6.84
CA HIS A 202 -11.95 -10.45 -5.47
C HIS A 202 -13.21 -11.20 -5.01
N HIS A 203 -13.02 -12.21 -4.19
CA HIS A 203 -14.09 -12.94 -3.51
C HIS A 203 -14.09 -12.67 -2.00
N GLN A 204 -13.03 -12.04 -1.48
CA GLN A 204 -12.97 -11.52 -0.12
C GLN A 204 -13.26 -10.02 -0.09
N GLY A 205 -13.73 -9.51 1.05
CA GLY A 205 -14.02 -8.09 1.25
C GLY A 205 -14.06 -7.72 2.72
N VAL A 206 -14.09 -6.42 3.00
CA VAL A 206 -14.18 -5.90 4.37
C VAL A 206 -15.50 -6.29 5.01
N LYS A 207 -15.44 -7.01 6.14
CA LYS A 207 -16.61 -7.35 6.98
C LYS A 207 -16.81 -6.29 8.07
N GLU A 208 -15.83 -6.14 8.94
CA GLU A 208 -15.78 -5.06 9.92
C GLU A 208 -14.64 -4.11 9.54
N LEU A 209 -14.97 -2.85 9.32
CA LEU A 209 -13.96 -1.84 9.08
C LEU A 209 -13.19 -1.56 10.36
N SER A 210 -11.87 -1.49 10.26
CA SER A 210 -10.99 -1.06 11.35
C SER A 210 -11.44 0.29 11.92
N PRO A 211 -11.49 0.47 13.26
CA PRO A 211 -11.82 1.75 13.87
C PRO A 211 -10.82 2.88 13.58
N LEU A 212 -9.64 2.54 13.07
CA LEU A 212 -8.62 3.52 12.68
C LEU A 212 -8.74 3.98 11.23
N LEU A 213 -9.49 3.26 10.41
CA LEU A 213 -9.72 3.59 9.00
C LEU A 213 -11.08 4.26 8.79
N LYS A 214 -11.17 5.05 7.73
CA LYS A 214 -12.44 5.57 7.22
C LYS A 214 -12.71 4.98 5.85
N PRO A 215 -13.98 4.71 5.53
CA PRO A 215 -14.34 4.33 4.17
C PRO A 215 -14.13 5.52 3.24
N ALA A 216 -13.64 5.27 2.03
CA ALA A 216 -13.46 6.28 0.98
C ALA A 216 -14.32 5.97 -0.24
N ALA A 217 -14.79 4.73 -0.40
CA ALA A 217 -15.77 4.35 -1.41
C ALA A 217 -16.59 3.13 -0.97
N TYR A 218 -17.79 3.02 -1.55
CA TYR A 218 -18.67 1.88 -1.38
C TYR A 218 -19.10 1.33 -2.74
N GLY A 219 -19.20 0.01 -2.85
CA GLY A 219 -19.91 -0.68 -3.90
C GLY A 219 -21.41 -0.37 -3.89
N PRO A 220 -22.13 -0.68 -4.97
CA PRO A 220 -23.58 -0.49 -5.03
C PRO A 220 -24.34 -1.35 -4.01
N ASP A 221 -23.77 -2.46 -3.58
CA ASP A 221 -24.24 -3.38 -2.55
C ASP A 221 -23.86 -2.97 -1.13
N GLY A 222 -23.18 -1.84 -0.96
CA GLY A 222 -22.74 -1.34 0.34
C GLY A 222 -21.40 -1.90 0.82
N LEU A 223 -20.75 -2.77 0.07
CA LEU A 223 -19.41 -3.25 0.41
C LEU A 223 -18.40 -2.08 0.41
N VAL A 224 -17.50 -2.06 1.41
CA VAL A 224 -16.41 -1.08 1.46
C VAL A 224 -15.39 -1.39 0.36
N GLU A 225 -15.26 -0.49 -0.58
CA GLU A 225 -14.40 -0.63 -1.77
C GLU A 225 -13.14 0.25 -1.73
N ALA A 226 -13.08 1.23 -0.82
CA ALA A 226 -11.85 1.96 -0.54
C ALA A 226 -11.81 2.42 0.91
N VAL A 227 -10.58 2.51 1.44
CA VAL A 227 -10.32 2.94 2.81
C VAL A 227 -9.17 3.95 2.85
N GLU A 228 -9.18 4.81 3.87
CA GLU A 228 -8.06 5.72 4.14
C GLU A 228 -7.80 5.87 5.63
N MET A 229 -6.55 6.16 5.99
CA MET A 229 -6.13 6.51 7.33
C MET A 229 -6.19 8.04 7.49
N PRO A 230 -7.12 8.58 8.31
CA PRO A 230 -7.34 10.03 8.37
C PRO A 230 -6.12 10.83 8.81
N ASN A 231 -5.37 10.28 9.77
CA ASN A 231 -4.27 10.96 10.46
C ASN A 231 -2.89 10.65 9.85
N ARG A 232 -2.85 10.23 8.58
CA ARG A 232 -1.61 9.99 7.82
C ARG A 232 -1.65 10.76 6.51
N THR A 233 -0.49 11.19 6.06
CA THR A 233 -0.36 12.00 4.84
C THR A 233 -0.95 11.26 3.64
N PHE A 234 -0.50 10.02 3.43
CA PHE A 234 -1.00 9.14 2.37
C PHE A 234 -0.94 7.68 2.82
N MET A 235 -2.02 7.18 3.37
CA MET A 235 -2.19 5.76 3.67
C MET A 235 -3.61 5.40 3.30
N MET A 236 -3.79 4.77 2.15
CA MET A 236 -5.09 4.42 1.60
C MET A 236 -5.05 3.07 0.88
N GLY A 237 -6.21 2.48 0.71
CA GLY A 237 -6.39 1.25 -0.03
C GLY A 237 -7.62 1.29 -0.91
N VAL A 238 -7.57 0.59 -2.04
CA VAL A 238 -8.69 0.39 -2.95
C VAL A 238 -8.87 -1.10 -3.22
N GLN A 239 -10.11 -1.55 -3.33
CA GLN A 239 -10.43 -2.97 -3.52
C GLN A 239 -10.27 -3.39 -4.99
N TRP A 240 -10.53 -2.47 -5.92
CA TRP A 240 -10.30 -2.69 -7.34
C TRP A 240 -8.82 -2.64 -7.73
N HIS A 241 -8.52 -2.85 -9.00
CA HIS A 241 -7.16 -2.88 -9.55
C HIS A 241 -6.90 -1.67 -10.47
N PRO A 242 -6.53 -0.49 -9.91
CA PRO A 242 -6.30 0.74 -10.67
C PRO A 242 -5.09 0.65 -11.60
N GLU A 243 -4.17 -0.29 -11.40
CA GLU A 243 -3.00 -0.50 -12.25
C GLU A 243 -3.35 -0.86 -13.70
N TYR A 244 -4.52 -1.47 -13.93
CA TYR A 244 -5.03 -1.74 -15.27
C TYR A 244 -5.61 -0.50 -15.95
N PHE A 245 -5.90 0.56 -15.19
CA PHE A 245 -6.40 1.86 -15.67
C PHE A 245 -5.38 2.99 -15.49
N ALA A 246 -4.14 2.70 -15.12
CA ALA A 246 -3.12 3.71 -14.80
C ALA A 246 -2.75 4.64 -15.96
N ARG A 247 -3.13 4.31 -17.19
CA ARG A 247 -2.99 5.19 -18.37
C ARG A 247 -4.23 6.04 -18.66
N LYS A 248 -5.27 5.91 -17.86
CA LYS A 248 -6.56 6.62 -17.99
C LYS A 248 -6.82 7.49 -16.75
N ASN A 249 -8.04 7.47 -16.27
CA ASN A 249 -8.54 8.29 -15.16
C ASN A 249 -8.03 7.88 -13.75
N MET A 250 -7.42 6.69 -13.58
CA MET A 250 -6.91 6.23 -12.27
C MET A 250 -5.41 6.47 -12.06
N LYS A 251 -4.72 7.09 -13.02
CA LYS A 251 -3.31 7.48 -12.89
C LYS A 251 -3.06 8.40 -11.69
N CYS A 252 -4.04 9.22 -11.33
CA CYS A 252 -3.94 10.16 -10.22
C CYS A 252 -3.63 9.47 -8.88
N ILE A 253 -4.13 8.25 -8.64
CA ILE A 253 -3.86 7.50 -7.41
C ILE A 253 -2.35 7.19 -7.26
N PHE A 254 -1.73 6.72 -8.33
CA PHE A 254 -0.29 6.45 -8.35
C PHE A 254 0.54 7.73 -8.36
N THR A 255 0.06 8.76 -9.06
CA THR A 255 0.70 10.08 -9.05
C THR A 255 0.71 10.68 -7.65
N ALA A 256 -0.36 10.53 -6.90
CA ALA A 256 -0.43 10.99 -5.51
C ALA A 256 0.54 10.22 -4.61
N LEU A 257 0.58 8.89 -4.70
CA LEU A 257 1.57 8.08 -3.97
C LEU A 257 3.00 8.55 -4.25
N VAL A 258 3.36 8.71 -5.53
CA VAL A 258 4.72 9.10 -5.94
C VAL A 258 5.06 10.53 -5.50
N ASN A 259 4.10 11.47 -5.59
CA ASN A 259 4.29 12.85 -5.16
C ASN A 259 4.48 12.95 -3.65
N GLU A 260 3.68 12.23 -2.86
CA GLU A 260 3.81 12.19 -1.40
C GLU A 260 5.12 11.51 -0.97
N ALA A 261 5.54 10.45 -1.65
CA ALA A 261 6.83 9.82 -1.45
C ALA A 261 7.99 10.80 -1.72
N ALA A 262 7.92 11.57 -2.82
CA ALA A 262 8.89 12.60 -3.11
C ALA A 262 8.90 13.72 -2.06
N ALA A 263 7.75 14.10 -1.52
CA ALA A 263 7.62 15.09 -0.45
C ALA A 263 8.18 14.57 0.87
N ALA A 264 7.89 13.31 1.24
CA ALA A 264 8.43 12.65 2.43
C ALA A 264 9.96 12.60 2.41
N ARG A 265 10.54 12.26 1.25
CA ARG A 265 12.00 12.26 1.04
C ARG A 265 12.59 13.67 1.21
N ARG A 266 12.03 14.70 0.58
CA ARG A 266 12.51 16.09 0.69
C ARG A 266 12.46 16.63 2.13
N SER A 267 11.45 16.25 2.89
CA SER A 267 11.29 16.68 4.30
C SER A 267 12.17 15.91 5.28
N GLY A 268 12.91 14.90 4.83
CA GLY A 268 13.74 14.04 5.69
C GLY A 268 12.93 13.10 6.60
N ARG A 269 11.62 12.95 6.38
CA ARG A 269 10.76 12.04 7.17
C ARG A 269 11.22 10.58 7.08
N VAL A 270 11.81 10.19 5.96
CA VAL A 270 12.23 8.82 5.67
C VAL A 270 13.71 8.56 6.00
N THR A 271 14.51 9.59 6.31
CA THR A 271 15.94 9.44 6.66
C THR A 271 16.13 9.10 8.14
N MET A 272 15.45 8.09 8.66
CA MET A 272 15.58 7.72 10.07
C MET A 272 16.59 6.59 10.25
N ASP A 273 17.45 6.74 11.27
CA ASP A 273 18.39 5.73 11.72
C ASP A 273 17.66 4.39 11.96
N PRO A 274 17.97 3.32 11.21
CA PRO A 274 17.35 2.00 11.36
C PRO A 274 17.48 1.47 12.81
N LEU A 275 18.53 1.88 13.52
CA LEU A 275 18.81 1.48 14.90
C LEU A 275 17.81 2.06 15.93
N ARG A 276 17.03 3.09 15.57
CA ARG A 276 15.95 3.59 16.44
C ARG A 276 14.75 2.66 16.51
N LEU A 277 14.51 1.82 15.50
CA LEU A 277 13.45 0.81 15.54
C LEU A 277 13.68 -0.26 16.62
N VAL A 278 14.95 -0.52 16.97
CA VAL A 278 15.36 -1.57 17.92
C VAL A 278 15.57 -1.02 19.34
N ARG A 279 15.81 0.29 19.52
CA ARG A 279 16.30 0.86 20.80
C ARG A 279 15.22 1.44 21.72
N ASP A 280 13.96 1.57 21.28
CA ASP A 280 13.02 2.41 22.04
C ASP A 280 12.37 1.75 23.27
N ASP A 281 12.56 0.46 23.58
CA ASP A 281 12.09 -0.10 24.85
C ASP A 281 12.60 -1.48 25.30
N GLY A 282 13.62 -2.06 24.68
CA GLY A 282 14.17 -3.36 25.12
C GLY A 282 13.19 -4.55 25.05
N SER A 283 11.99 -4.36 24.55
CA SER A 283 11.02 -5.42 24.33
C SER A 283 11.04 -5.83 22.87
N ASN A 284 11.08 -7.12 22.62
CA ASN A 284 11.00 -7.79 21.32
C ASN A 284 9.63 -7.53 20.67
N ARG A 285 9.27 -6.25 20.37
CA ARG A 285 7.93 -5.79 20.00
C ARG A 285 7.67 -5.76 18.49
N TRP A 286 8.19 -6.69 17.75
CA TRP A 286 7.64 -7.05 16.44
C TRP A 286 6.37 -7.93 16.54
N ASN A 287 5.74 -7.97 17.74
CA ASN A 287 4.44 -8.60 17.94
C ASN A 287 3.32 -7.67 17.48
N VAL A 288 3.30 -7.31 16.20
CA VAL A 288 2.38 -6.34 15.59
C VAL A 288 0.94 -6.86 15.50
N CYS A 289 0.71 -8.14 15.71
CA CYS A 289 -0.65 -8.73 15.81
C CYS A 289 -1.34 -8.54 17.17
N ARG A 290 -0.83 -7.69 18.08
CA ARG A 290 -1.41 -7.49 19.43
C ARG A 290 -2.03 -6.12 19.67
N TYR A 291 -2.45 -5.39 18.65
CA TYR A 291 -3.07 -4.07 18.85
C TYR A 291 -4.44 -4.12 19.57
N ARG A 292 -5.03 -5.31 19.78
CA ARG A 292 -6.33 -5.47 20.46
C ARG A 292 -6.29 -5.65 21.99
N ARG A 293 -5.18 -5.48 22.70
CA ARG A 293 -5.16 -5.71 24.16
C ARG A 293 -5.18 -4.47 25.05
N ASN A 294 -5.27 -3.27 24.51
CA ASN A 294 -5.34 -2.05 25.33
C ASN A 294 -6.22 -0.97 24.68
N VAL A 295 -7.49 -1.28 24.39
CA VAL A 295 -8.59 -0.31 24.32
C VAL A 295 -9.73 -0.86 25.14
#